data_ec924dc6386eadc633e9fa25e8ee1771
#
_entry.id   ec924dc6386eadc633e9fa25e8ee1771
#
_cell.length_a   1.000
_cell.length_b   1.000
_cell.length_c   1.000
_cell.angle_alpha   90.00
_cell.angle_beta   90.00
_cell.angle_gamma   90.00
#
_symmetry.space_group_name_H-M   'P 1'
#
loop_
_entity.id
_entity.type
_entity.pdbx_description
1 polymer ?
#
loop_
_entity_poly.entity_id
_entity_poly.type
_entity_poly.pdbx_seq_one_letter_code
_entity_poly.pdbx_strand_id
1 'polypeptide(L)'
;MHFAFQRIFGLKLWAALGLSLWALVGLAQTAPQVLFKTSMGNFSVEVYPDKAPKTVDNFLRYVKDKHYEGTVFHRVMDGFMVQGGGFTADMKQKPTREPVALEAMNGLKNEVGTIAMARTANPNSATSQFFINVVSNPGLNAPQPDGYGYTVFGKVVSGMDVVNKIRAVPVGNQGMFQNVPLTAITIVSVNLSK
;
A
#
# COMPACT_ATOMS: atom_id res chain seq x y z
N MET A 1 -91.24 -10.66 33.06
CA MET A 1 -90.73 -10.62 31.72
C MET A 1 -89.84 -9.38 31.58
N HIS A 2 -88.54 -9.49 31.76
CA HIS A 2 -87.59 -8.42 31.51
C HIS A 2 -86.32 -9.03 30.95
N PHE A 3 -86.04 -8.76 29.70
CA PHE A 3 -84.80 -9.13 29.05
C PHE A 3 -83.72 -8.12 29.35
N ALA A 4 -82.61 -8.57 29.94
CA ALA A 4 -81.41 -7.74 30.13
C ALA A 4 -80.42 -8.03 28.99
N PHE A 5 -80.07 -6.96 28.27
CA PHE A 5 -79.05 -6.97 27.22
C PHE A 5 -77.68 -6.69 27.82
N GLN A 6 -76.79 -7.71 27.79
CA GLN A 6 -75.38 -7.46 28.14
C GLN A 6 -74.58 -7.12 26.89
N ARG A 7 -73.98 -5.91 26.88
CA ARG A 7 -73.02 -5.45 25.89
C ARG A 7 -71.62 -5.96 26.27
N ILE A 8 -71.03 -6.80 25.41
CA ILE A 8 -69.66 -7.22 25.53
C ILE A 8 -68.78 -6.19 24.80
N PHE A 9 -67.93 -5.48 25.59
CA PHE A 9 -66.89 -4.61 25.04
C PHE A 9 -65.72 -5.45 24.59
N GLY A 10 -65.48 -5.52 23.29
CA GLY A 10 -64.26 -6.14 22.70
C GLY A 10 -63.06 -5.19 22.79
N LEU A 11 -62.11 -5.60 23.62
CA LEU A 11 -60.84 -4.90 23.76
C LEU A 11 -59.92 -5.32 22.59
N LYS A 12 -59.70 -4.38 21.62
CA LYS A 12 -58.72 -4.62 20.55
C LYS A 12 -57.33 -4.30 21.07
N LEU A 13 -56.51 -5.35 21.30
CA LEU A 13 -55.06 -5.22 21.51
C LEU A 13 -54.38 -4.87 20.17
N TRP A 14 -53.83 -3.65 20.13
CA TRP A 14 -52.90 -3.27 19.07
C TRP A 14 -51.51 -3.70 19.50
N ALA A 15 -50.97 -4.77 18.92
CA ALA A 15 -49.58 -5.14 19.03
C ALA A 15 -48.76 -4.21 18.15
N ALA A 16 -48.09 -3.22 18.78
CA ALA A 16 -47.10 -2.39 18.11
C ALA A 16 -45.81 -3.20 17.89
N LEU A 17 -45.60 -3.65 16.65
CA LEU A 17 -44.33 -4.25 16.21
C LEU A 17 -43.30 -3.13 16.07
N GLY A 18 -42.49 -2.91 17.12
CA GLY A 18 -41.34 -2.02 17.07
C GLY A 18 -40.21 -2.68 16.24
N LEU A 19 -40.08 -2.34 14.96
CA LEU A 19 -38.89 -2.63 14.18
C LEU A 19 -37.76 -1.73 14.69
N SER A 20 -36.91 -2.26 15.58
CA SER A 20 -35.62 -1.62 15.94
C SER A 20 -34.66 -1.81 14.76
N LEU A 21 -34.51 -0.76 13.94
CA LEU A 21 -33.44 -0.64 12.95
C LEU A 21 -32.11 -0.51 13.71
N TRP A 22 -31.39 -1.60 13.86
CA TRP A 22 -29.99 -1.56 14.26
C TRP A 22 -29.19 -1.02 13.08
N ALA A 23 -28.90 0.29 13.09
CA ALA A 23 -27.90 0.87 12.18
C ALA A 23 -26.54 0.27 12.54
N LEU A 24 -26.07 -0.68 11.72
CA LEU A 24 -24.70 -1.12 11.70
C LEU A 24 -23.84 0.07 11.28
N VAL A 25 -23.38 0.85 12.25
CA VAL A 25 -22.30 1.81 12.05
C VAL A 25 -21.05 0.97 11.79
N GLY A 26 -20.79 0.67 10.52
CA GLY A 26 -19.54 0.09 10.09
C GLY A 26 -18.43 1.07 10.46
N LEU A 27 -17.64 0.74 11.50
CA LEU A 27 -16.39 1.43 11.77
C LEU A 27 -15.54 1.27 10.51
N ALA A 28 -15.41 2.33 9.72
CA ALA A 28 -14.46 2.39 8.62
C ALA A 28 -13.08 2.15 9.23
N GLN A 29 -12.55 0.94 9.06
CA GLN A 29 -11.22 0.59 9.52
C GLN A 29 -10.25 1.47 8.72
N THR A 30 -9.56 2.38 9.40
CA THR A 30 -8.55 3.22 8.76
C THR A 30 -7.48 2.33 8.16
N ALA A 31 -7.14 2.59 6.90
CA ALA A 31 -6.11 1.81 6.21
C ALA A 31 -4.77 1.91 6.98
N PRO A 32 -4.03 0.79 7.13
CA PRO A 32 -2.78 0.79 7.86
C PRO A 32 -1.78 1.78 7.24
N GLN A 33 -1.08 2.52 8.09
CA GLN A 33 -0.02 3.44 7.67
C GLN A 33 1.34 2.96 8.15
N VAL A 34 2.34 3.19 7.33
CA VAL A 34 3.72 2.78 7.58
C VAL A 34 4.63 4.00 7.45
N LEU A 35 5.38 4.29 8.52
CA LEU A 35 6.35 5.38 8.56
C LEU A 35 7.72 4.89 8.09
N PHE A 36 8.23 5.47 7.03
CA PHE A 36 9.60 5.35 6.57
C PHE A 36 10.46 6.46 7.17
N LYS A 37 11.52 6.09 7.86
CA LYS A 37 12.59 7.02 8.25
C LYS A 37 13.77 6.77 7.32
N THR A 38 14.22 7.81 6.64
CA THR A 38 15.36 7.75 5.72
C THR A 38 16.44 8.74 6.10
N SER A 39 17.63 8.59 5.52
CA SER A 39 18.71 9.57 5.67
C SER A 39 18.39 10.96 5.11
N MET A 40 17.29 11.10 4.33
CA MET A 40 16.84 12.38 3.75
C MET A 40 15.56 12.94 4.39
N GLY A 41 15.02 12.28 5.43
CA GLY A 41 13.79 12.66 6.10
C GLY A 41 12.78 11.53 6.14
N ASN A 42 11.58 11.83 6.62
CA ASN A 42 10.54 10.85 6.87
C ASN A 42 9.37 11.03 5.90
N PHE A 43 8.73 9.94 5.52
CA PHE A 43 7.46 9.96 4.81
C PHE A 43 6.57 8.81 5.28
N SER A 44 5.25 8.96 5.16
CA SER A 44 4.29 7.91 5.52
C SER A 44 3.54 7.41 4.30
N VAL A 45 3.35 6.10 4.27
CA VAL A 45 2.61 5.39 3.22
C VAL A 45 1.38 4.74 3.84
N GLU A 46 0.22 4.99 3.28
CA GLU A 46 -1.00 4.22 3.54
C GLU A 46 -1.04 3.02 2.60
N VAL A 47 -1.32 1.82 3.14
CA VAL A 47 -1.39 0.59 2.34
C VAL A 47 -2.83 0.08 2.26
N TYR A 48 -3.19 -0.59 1.16
CA TYR A 48 -4.56 -0.96 0.80
C TYR A 48 -4.77 -2.48 0.79
N PRO A 49 -4.95 -3.12 1.97
CA PRO A 49 -5.11 -4.58 2.07
C PRO A 49 -6.39 -5.11 1.40
N ASP A 50 -7.41 -4.27 1.24
CA ASP A 50 -8.64 -4.59 0.50
C ASP A 50 -8.43 -4.66 -1.01
N LYS A 51 -7.41 -3.98 -1.55
CA LYS A 51 -7.06 -3.92 -2.97
C LYS A 51 -5.94 -4.88 -3.37
N ALA A 52 -4.98 -5.09 -2.49
CA ALA A 52 -3.80 -5.92 -2.74
C ALA A 52 -3.44 -6.75 -1.49
N PRO A 53 -4.33 -7.67 -1.04
CA PRO A 53 -4.18 -8.36 0.24
C PRO A 53 -2.87 -9.15 0.37
N LYS A 54 -2.46 -9.89 -0.68
CA LYS A 54 -1.23 -10.68 -0.67
C LYS A 54 0.01 -9.79 -0.67
N THR A 55 -0.01 -8.74 -1.46
CA THR A 55 1.09 -7.78 -1.58
C THR A 55 1.28 -7.02 -0.27
N VAL A 56 0.19 -6.52 0.33
CA VAL A 56 0.25 -5.79 1.61
C VAL A 56 0.71 -6.72 2.74
N ASP A 57 0.19 -7.95 2.84
CA ASP A 57 0.66 -8.92 3.84
C ASP A 57 2.16 -9.20 3.69
N ASN A 58 2.63 -9.46 2.46
CA ASN A 58 4.05 -9.66 2.16
C ASN A 58 4.89 -8.43 2.58
N PHE A 59 4.48 -7.23 2.20
CA PHE A 59 5.17 -6.00 2.55
C PHE A 59 5.23 -5.79 4.07
N LEU A 60 4.12 -5.98 4.79
CA LEU A 60 4.06 -5.81 6.24
C LEU A 60 4.87 -6.89 7.00
N ARG A 61 5.03 -8.10 6.45
CA ARG A 61 5.96 -9.10 6.98
C ARG A 61 7.40 -8.62 6.89
N TYR A 62 7.82 -8.05 5.76
CA TYR A 62 9.16 -7.44 5.63
C TYR A 62 9.36 -6.25 6.58
N VAL A 63 8.31 -5.44 6.81
CA VAL A 63 8.34 -4.36 7.81
C VAL A 63 8.56 -4.94 9.22
N LYS A 64 7.78 -5.96 9.60
CA LYS A 64 7.87 -6.63 10.91
C LYS A 64 9.25 -7.26 11.14
N ASP A 65 9.84 -7.85 10.10
CA ASP A 65 11.15 -8.49 10.16
C ASP A 65 12.32 -7.48 10.09
N LYS A 66 12.03 -6.17 10.03
CA LYS A 66 13.02 -5.10 9.87
C LYS A 66 13.91 -5.28 8.64
N HIS A 67 13.40 -5.96 7.61
CA HIS A 67 14.14 -6.23 6.38
C HIS A 67 14.61 -4.94 5.70
N TYR A 68 13.77 -3.90 5.71
CA TYR A 68 14.07 -2.65 5.03
C TYR A 68 15.17 -1.82 5.71
N GLU A 69 15.45 -2.05 7.01
CA GLU A 69 16.49 -1.34 7.74
C GLU A 69 17.87 -1.60 7.11
N GLY A 70 18.59 -0.52 6.80
CA GLY A 70 19.90 -0.56 6.12
C GLY A 70 19.82 -0.82 4.61
N THR A 71 18.63 -0.99 4.03
CA THR A 71 18.51 -0.97 2.56
C THR A 71 18.53 0.46 2.02
N VAL A 72 18.77 0.60 0.71
CA VAL A 72 18.88 1.90 0.06
C VAL A 72 17.86 2.05 -1.07
N PHE A 73 17.59 3.30 -1.45
CA PHE A 73 17.02 3.60 -2.76
C PHE A 73 18.13 3.44 -3.79
N HIS A 74 18.20 2.26 -4.40
CA HIS A 74 19.27 1.85 -5.29
C HIS A 74 19.09 2.26 -6.75
N ARG A 75 17.89 2.73 -7.13
CA ARG A 75 17.58 3.22 -8.47
C ARG A 75 16.64 4.43 -8.37
N VAL A 76 17.11 5.57 -8.83
CA VAL A 76 16.37 6.83 -8.78
C VAL A 76 16.35 7.43 -10.19
N MET A 77 15.14 7.66 -10.70
CA MET A 77 14.93 8.28 -12.00
C MET A 77 13.96 9.45 -11.85
N ASP A 78 14.49 10.66 -11.91
CA ASP A 78 13.67 11.85 -11.97
C ASP A 78 12.76 11.80 -13.20
N GLY A 79 11.48 12.15 -13.04
CA GLY A 79 10.49 11.98 -14.12
C GLY A 79 9.97 10.55 -14.29
N PHE A 80 10.28 9.59 -13.38
CA PHE A 80 9.73 8.24 -13.42
C PHE A 80 9.39 7.72 -12.01
N MET A 81 10.38 7.18 -11.28
CA MET A 81 10.15 6.57 -9.95
C MET A 81 11.42 6.54 -9.11
N VAL A 82 11.27 6.27 -7.81
CA VAL A 82 12.37 5.93 -6.89
C VAL A 82 12.16 4.52 -6.38
N GLN A 83 13.16 3.62 -6.56
CA GLN A 83 13.06 2.20 -6.24
C GLN A 83 14.04 1.82 -5.12
N GLY A 84 13.56 1.04 -4.15
CA GLY A 84 14.35 0.62 -2.98
C GLY A 84 13.91 -0.71 -2.38
N GLY A 85 14.42 -1.02 -1.18
CA GLY A 85 13.97 -2.13 -0.35
C GLY A 85 14.61 -3.49 -0.66
N GLY A 86 15.60 -3.57 -1.53
CA GLY A 86 16.23 -4.86 -1.89
C GLY A 86 17.73 -4.95 -1.63
N PHE A 87 18.44 -3.83 -1.66
CA PHE A 87 19.91 -3.79 -1.63
C PHE A 87 20.43 -2.93 -0.49
N THR A 88 21.58 -3.32 0.07
CA THR A 88 22.40 -2.53 0.98
C THR A 88 23.22 -1.48 0.22
N ALA A 89 23.88 -0.56 0.92
CA ALA A 89 24.66 0.51 0.29
C ALA A 89 25.85 0.00 -0.56
N ASP A 90 26.37 -1.19 -0.26
CA ASP A 90 27.38 -1.87 -1.06
C ASP A 90 26.79 -2.72 -2.21
N MET A 91 25.52 -2.50 -2.54
CA MET A 91 24.74 -3.15 -3.62
C MET A 91 24.63 -4.68 -3.48
N LYS A 92 24.73 -5.19 -2.25
CA LYS A 92 24.40 -6.59 -1.97
C LYS A 92 22.90 -6.73 -1.77
N GLN A 93 22.29 -7.70 -2.47
CA GLN A 93 20.90 -8.03 -2.29
C GLN A 93 20.67 -8.71 -0.93
N LYS A 94 19.70 -8.24 -0.15
CA LYS A 94 19.30 -8.92 1.08
C LYS A 94 18.48 -10.18 0.74
N PRO A 95 18.61 -11.26 1.54
CA PRO A 95 17.80 -12.47 1.37
C PRO A 95 16.30 -12.14 1.36
N THR A 96 15.55 -12.78 0.48
CA THR A 96 14.11 -12.54 0.33
C THR A 96 13.31 -13.76 0.73
N ARG A 97 12.03 -13.54 1.05
CA ARG A 97 11.00 -14.58 1.17
C ARG A 97 10.57 -15.04 -0.20
N GLU A 98 9.71 -16.06 -0.25
CA GLU A 98 9.06 -16.51 -1.48
C GLU A 98 8.33 -15.35 -2.18
N PRO A 99 8.29 -15.36 -3.51
CA PRO A 99 7.60 -14.34 -4.29
C PRO A 99 6.09 -14.31 -4.02
N VAL A 100 5.50 -13.14 -4.22
CA VAL A 100 4.05 -12.94 -4.10
C VAL A 100 3.39 -12.90 -5.49
N ALA A 101 2.18 -13.46 -5.57
CA ALA A 101 1.39 -13.42 -6.79
C ALA A 101 1.01 -11.98 -7.17
N LEU A 102 0.96 -11.72 -8.47
CA LEU A 102 0.59 -10.41 -9.02
C LEU A 102 -0.86 -10.04 -8.68
N GLU A 103 -1.07 -8.79 -8.26
CA GLU A 103 -2.40 -8.22 -7.98
C GLU A 103 -2.62 -6.89 -8.74
N ALA A 104 -1.98 -6.73 -9.92
CA ALA A 104 -1.99 -5.45 -10.66
C ALA A 104 -3.35 -5.09 -11.28
N MET A 105 -4.29 -6.05 -11.38
CA MET A 105 -5.66 -5.79 -11.87
C MET A 105 -6.64 -5.35 -10.76
N ASN A 106 -6.14 -4.77 -9.69
CA ASN A 106 -6.90 -4.35 -8.50
C ASN A 106 -7.62 -3.00 -8.63
N GLY A 107 -7.57 -2.38 -9.82
CA GLY A 107 -8.19 -1.08 -10.12
C GLY A 107 -7.34 0.14 -9.75
N LEU A 108 -6.23 -0.03 -9.02
CA LEU A 108 -5.31 1.06 -8.69
C LEU A 108 -4.39 1.37 -9.89
N LYS A 109 -3.94 2.63 -9.96
CA LYS A 109 -3.10 3.12 -11.05
C LYS A 109 -1.75 3.61 -10.51
N ASN A 110 -0.71 3.52 -11.34
CA ASN A 110 0.63 4.06 -11.05
C ASN A 110 0.63 5.58 -11.23
N GLU A 111 0.00 6.28 -10.30
CA GLU A 111 -0.09 7.73 -10.23
C GLU A 111 0.95 8.32 -9.28
N VAL A 112 1.15 9.64 -9.31
CA VAL A 112 2.07 10.35 -8.41
C VAL A 112 1.82 9.96 -6.95
N GLY A 113 2.89 9.58 -6.26
CA GLY A 113 2.89 9.21 -4.85
C GLY A 113 2.44 7.78 -4.56
N THR A 114 1.98 7.00 -5.56
CA THR A 114 1.64 5.59 -5.32
C THR A 114 2.90 4.74 -5.14
N ILE A 115 2.79 3.71 -4.27
CA ILE A 115 3.82 2.69 -4.07
C ILE A 115 3.39 1.40 -4.74
N ALA A 116 4.30 0.79 -5.49
CA ALA A 116 4.06 -0.45 -6.22
C ALA A 116 5.22 -1.44 -6.05
N MET A 117 4.94 -2.74 -6.26
CA MET A 117 5.97 -3.78 -6.19
C MET A 117 6.81 -3.82 -7.46
N ALA A 118 8.12 -3.81 -7.27
CA ALA A 118 9.07 -4.15 -8.34
C ALA A 118 9.08 -5.66 -8.58
N ARG A 119 9.25 -6.06 -9.84
CA ARG A 119 9.31 -7.46 -10.29
C ARG A 119 10.26 -7.63 -11.47
N THR A 120 10.62 -8.84 -11.77
CA THR A 120 11.30 -9.22 -13.02
C THR A 120 10.29 -9.35 -14.18
N ALA A 121 10.71 -9.88 -15.32
CA ALA A 121 9.81 -10.22 -16.43
C ALA A 121 8.73 -11.25 -16.03
N ASN A 122 9.01 -12.11 -15.04
CA ASN A 122 7.98 -12.98 -14.46
C ASN A 122 7.00 -12.16 -13.60
N PRO A 123 5.69 -12.13 -13.94
CA PRO A 123 4.70 -11.33 -13.20
C PRO A 123 4.57 -11.72 -11.72
N ASN A 124 4.84 -12.97 -11.37
CA ASN A 124 4.76 -13.50 -10.00
C ASN A 124 6.15 -13.58 -9.33
N SER A 125 7.04 -12.64 -9.58
CA SER A 125 8.41 -12.63 -9.03
C SER A 125 8.66 -11.53 -7.99
N ALA A 126 7.65 -10.74 -7.62
CA ALA A 126 7.78 -9.67 -6.64
C ALA A 126 8.12 -10.24 -5.25
N THR A 127 9.11 -9.65 -4.57
CA THR A 127 9.53 -10.07 -3.22
C THR A 127 9.52 -8.88 -2.25
N SER A 128 10.66 -8.21 -2.01
CA SER A 128 10.78 -7.09 -1.07
C SER A 128 10.85 -5.72 -1.73
N GLN A 129 11.32 -5.66 -2.98
CA GLN A 129 11.56 -4.38 -3.64
C GLN A 129 10.26 -3.68 -4.03
N PHE A 130 10.23 -2.38 -3.80
CA PHE A 130 9.14 -1.49 -4.17
C PHE A 130 9.66 -0.27 -4.90
N PHE A 131 8.75 0.46 -5.54
CA PHE A 131 9.04 1.79 -6.05
C PHE A 131 7.90 2.77 -5.72
N ILE A 132 8.25 4.04 -5.63
CA ILE A 132 7.30 5.14 -5.47
C ILE A 132 7.30 5.93 -6.77
N ASN A 133 6.12 6.10 -7.36
CA ASN A 133 5.93 6.88 -8.57
C ASN A 133 6.08 8.37 -8.27
N VAL A 134 6.99 9.05 -8.95
CA VAL A 134 7.20 10.50 -8.79
C VAL A 134 6.52 11.33 -9.87
N VAL A 135 6.01 10.65 -10.89
CA VAL A 135 5.09 11.16 -11.93
C VAL A 135 4.00 10.12 -12.16
N SER A 136 2.99 10.46 -12.97
CA SER A 136 2.01 9.47 -13.45
C SER A 136 2.65 8.57 -14.50
N ASN A 137 2.59 7.25 -14.28
CA ASN A 137 3.21 6.23 -15.13
C ASN A 137 2.15 5.26 -15.70
N PRO A 138 1.27 5.70 -16.62
CA PRO A 138 0.20 4.85 -17.16
C PRO A 138 0.72 3.60 -17.87
N GLY A 139 1.93 3.63 -18.43
CA GLY A 139 2.60 2.47 -19.04
C GLY A 139 2.97 1.36 -18.05
N LEU A 140 2.82 1.56 -16.73
CA LEU A 140 3.01 0.53 -15.70
C LEU A 140 1.68 -0.09 -15.23
N ASN A 141 0.55 0.43 -15.72
CA ASN A 141 -0.77 -0.10 -15.38
C ASN A 141 -1.10 -1.34 -16.21
N ALA A 142 -1.69 -2.36 -15.58
CA ALA A 142 -2.19 -3.51 -16.32
C ALA A 142 -3.17 -3.05 -17.45
N PRO A 143 -3.07 -3.62 -18.66
CA PRO A 143 -2.19 -4.72 -19.08
C PRO A 143 -0.79 -4.30 -19.55
N GLN A 144 -0.38 -3.05 -19.41
CA GLN A 144 0.94 -2.55 -19.83
C GLN A 144 2.02 -2.83 -18.76
N PRO A 145 3.30 -2.96 -19.17
CA PRO A 145 3.84 -2.96 -20.55
C PRO A 145 3.82 -4.34 -21.21
N ASP A 146 3.58 -5.42 -20.45
CA ASP A 146 3.85 -6.82 -20.82
C ASP A 146 2.64 -7.75 -20.67
N GLY A 147 1.43 -7.21 -20.60
CA GLY A 147 0.19 -7.94 -20.34
C GLY A 147 -0.18 -7.98 -18.85
N TYR A 148 0.70 -7.59 -17.95
CA TYR A 148 0.55 -7.83 -16.49
C TYR A 148 0.52 -6.57 -15.65
N GLY A 149 1.33 -5.55 -15.93
CA GLY A 149 1.46 -4.34 -15.11
C GLY A 149 2.22 -4.53 -13.80
N TYR A 150 2.15 -3.53 -12.93
CA TYR A 150 2.80 -3.51 -11.63
C TYR A 150 1.76 -3.26 -10.52
N THR A 151 1.80 -4.06 -9.47
CA THR A 151 0.83 -4.01 -8.38
C THR A 151 1.03 -2.75 -7.53
N VAL A 152 0.16 -1.77 -7.69
CA VAL A 152 0.02 -0.67 -6.73
C VAL A 152 -0.66 -1.22 -5.49
N PHE A 153 -0.11 -0.93 -4.29
CA PHE A 153 -0.63 -1.44 -3.03
C PHE A 153 -0.77 -0.38 -1.93
N GLY A 154 -0.46 0.89 -2.24
CA GLY A 154 -0.57 2.00 -1.30
C GLY A 154 -0.20 3.35 -1.92
N LYS A 155 -0.15 4.38 -1.07
CA LYS A 155 0.19 5.75 -1.48
C LYS A 155 0.89 6.50 -0.37
N VAL A 156 1.83 7.37 -0.72
CA VAL A 156 2.43 8.35 0.20
C VAL A 156 1.35 9.36 0.62
N VAL A 157 1.07 9.43 1.92
CA VAL A 157 0.05 10.32 2.50
C VAL A 157 0.68 11.50 3.26
N SER A 158 1.98 11.41 3.56
CA SER A 158 2.74 12.51 4.20
C SER A 158 4.21 12.42 3.79
N GLY A 159 4.90 13.55 3.69
CA GLY A 159 6.32 13.61 3.37
C GLY A 159 6.65 13.42 1.89
N MET A 160 5.74 13.73 0.96
CA MET A 160 6.02 13.68 -0.47
C MET A 160 7.15 14.64 -0.88
N ASP A 161 7.39 15.71 -0.12
CA ASP A 161 8.55 16.61 -0.28
C ASP A 161 9.89 15.86 -0.07
N VAL A 162 9.93 14.89 0.87
CA VAL A 162 11.11 14.02 1.07
C VAL A 162 11.31 13.11 -0.14
N VAL A 163 10.26 12.50 -0.66
CA VAL A 163 10.34 11.70 -1.90
C VAL A 163 10.81 12.56 -3.07
N ASN A 164 10.35 13.80 -3.16
CA ASN A 164 10.81 14.76 -4.17
C ASN A 164 12.28 15.17 -4.00
N LYS A 165 12.79 15.25 -2.76
CA LYS A 165 14.24 15.42 -2.53
C LYS A 165 15.02 14.20 -2.99
N ILE A 166 14.51 13.00 -2.72
CA ILE A 166 15.14 11.74 -3.15
C ILE A 166 15.24 11.67 -4.68
N ARG A 167 14.16 11.97 -5.43
CA ARG A 167 14.20 11.90 -6.90
C ARG A 167 15.18 12.87 -7.55
N ALA A 168 15.48 13.99 -6.88
CA ALA A 168 16.32 15.07 -7.40
C ALA A 168 17.83 14.90 -7.14
N VAL A 169 18.25 13.80 -6.48
CA VAL A 169 19.67 13.60 -6.18
C VAL A 169 20.48 13.27 -7.43
N PRO A 170 21.77 13.62 -7.48
CA PRO A 170 22.67 13.17 -8.52
C PRO A 170 22.80 11.65 -8.52
N VAL A 171 22.71 11.05 -9.71
CA VAL A 171 22.80 9.60 -9.92
C VAL A 171 23.93 9.26 -10.90
N GLY A 172 24.41 8.02 -10.81
CA GLY A 172 25.44 7.48 -11.71
C GLY A 172 25.29 5.96 -11.86
N ASN A 173 26.31 5.32 -12.43
CA ASN A 173 26.37 3.87 -12.54
C ASN A 173 27.28 3.30 -11.45
N GLN A 174 26.89 2.17 -10.86
CA GLN A 174 27.69 1.41 -9.91
C GLN A 174 27.70 -0.06 -10.35
N GLY A 175 28.81 -0.50 -10.94
CA GLY A 175 28.89 -1.82 -11.58
C GLY A 175 27.84 -1.97 -12.70
N MET A 176 26.98 -2.99 -12.59
CA MET A 176 25.89 -3.22 -13.54
C MET A 176 24.64 -2.39 -13.24
N PHE A 177 24.58 -1.69 -12.12
CA PHE A 177 23.41 -0.90 -11.73
C PHE A 177 23.50 0.50 -12.31
N GLN A 178 22.37 0.96 -12.86
CA GLN A 178 22.23 2.29 -13.44
C GLN A 178 21.33 3.17 -12.58
N ASN A 179 21.53 4.50 -12.66
CA ASN A 179 20.73 5.48 -11.92
C ASN A 179 20.79 5.27 -10.40
N VAL A 180 21.96 4.88 -9.88
CA VAL A 180 22.24 4.74 -8.46
C VAL A 180 22.56 6.12 -7.88
N PRO A 181 21.96 6.56 -6.77
CA PRO A 181 22.36 7.80 -6.11
C PRO A 181 23.86 7.81 -5.77
N LEU A 182 24.57 8.89 -6.13
CA LEU A 182 26.00 9.03 -5.85
C LEU A 182 26.32 9.03 -4.35
N THR A 183 25.37 9.50 -3.53
CA THR A 183 25.39 9.34 -2.07
C THR A 183 24.25 8.41 -1.68
N ALA A 184 24.54 7.32 -0.99
CA ALA A 184 23.54 6.32 -0.62
C ALA A 184 22.41 6.94 0.22
N ILE A 185 21.17 6.69 -0.20
CA ILE A 185 19.96 7.10 0.53
C ILE A 185 19.43 5.89 1.28
N THR A 186 19.75 5.85 2.58
CA THR A 186 19.45 4.70 3.43
C THR A 186 18.08 4.78 4.06
N ILE A 187 17.35 3.68 4.04
CA ILE A 187 16.15 3.45 4.83
C ILE A 187 16.61 3.07 6.24
N VAL A 188 16.44 3.97 7.19
CA VAL A 188 16.87 3.80 8.59
C VAL A 188 15.92 2.87 9.34
N SER A 189 14.61 3.07 9.17
CA SER A 189 13.61 2.18 9.73
C SER A 189 12.28 2.30 8.97
N VAL A 190 11.49 1.21 9.02
CA VAL A 190 10.12 1.18 8.50
C VAL A 190 9.23 0.54 9.55
N ASN A 191 8.21 1.27 10.03
CA ASN A 191 7.36 0.80 11.11
C ASN A 191 5.89 1.12 10.83
N LEU A 192 4.98 0.25 11.30
CA LEU A 192 3.55 0.58 11.35
C LEU A 192 3.36 1.82 12.22
N SER A 193 2.62 2.79 11.71
CA SER A 193 2.16 3.94 12.49
C SER A 193 1.08 3.45 13.47
N LYS A 194 1.15 3.95 14.70
CA LYS A 194 0.12 3.68 15.74
C LYS A 194 -1.12 4.52 15.48
#